data_2928fc66d34d884532e9fc234d24992a
#
_entry.id   2928fc66d34d884532e9fc234d24992a
#
_cell.length_a   1.000
_cell.length_b   1.000
_cell.length_c   1.000
_cell.angle_alpha   90.00
_cell.angle_beta   90.00
_cell.angle_gamma   90.00
#
_symmetry.space_group_name_H-M   'P 1'
#
loop_
_entity.id
_entity.type
_entity.pdbx_description
1 polymer ?
#
loop_
_entity_poly.entity_id
_entity_poly.type
_entity_poly.pdbx_seq_one_letter_code
_entity_poly.pdbx_strand_id
1 'polypeptide(L)'
;MVSDIGTEELAHLEMIGTMVHQLTKGVSVDVIEKAGLGAYYSDHDRAVYPVNASGSPFTAAYIQSKGDVVADLVEDMAAEQKARATYEYLINLADDPDIKDPLRFLREREVVHFQRFGEALRTVEEVMGKKKYY
;
A
#
# COMPACT_ATOMS: atom_id res chain seq x y z
N MET A 1 1.78 6.63 -17.34
CA MET A 1 1.51 7.12 -15.98
C MET A 1 1.05 5.98 -15.07
N VAL A 2 -0.12 5.36 -15.26
CA VAL A 2 -0.60 4.27 -14.36
C VAL A 2 0.43 3.14 -14.23
N SER A 3 1.03 2.68 -15.33
CA SER A 3 2.08 1.65 -15.30
C SER A 3 3.34 2.08 -14.53
N ASP A 4 3.69 3.38 -14.56
CA ASP A 4 4.85 3.90 -13.82
C ASP A 4 4.56 3.91 -12.32
N ILE A 5 3.37 4.38 -11.92
CA ILE A 5 2.93 4.35 -10.52
C ILE A 5 2.87 2.91 -10.03
N GLY A 6 2.25 1.99 -10.79
CA GLY A 6 2.21 0.57 -10.43
C GLY A 6 3.59 -0.05 -10.25
N THR A 7 4.59 0.37 -11.03
CA THR A 7 5.98 -0.08 -10.86
C THR A 7 6.58 0.49 -9.57
N GLU A 8 6.31 1.75 -9.24
CA GLU A 8 6.72 2.34 -7.97
C GLU A 8 6.07 1.63 -6.78
N GLU A 9 4.78 1.28 -6.86
CA GLU A 9 4.08 0.54 -5.80
C GLU A 9 4.67 -0.85 -5.53
N LEU A 10 5.14 -1.54 -6.57
CA LEU A 10 5.90 -2.79 -6.38
C LEU A 10 7.21 -2.55 -5.62
N ALA A 11 7.89 -1.44 -5.87
CA ALA A 11 9.08 -1.05 -5.10
C ALA A 11 8.73 -0.68 -3.65
N HIS A 12 7.60 0.01 -3.41
CA HIS A 12 7.11 0.31 -2.06
C HIS A 12 6.78 -0.97 -1.28
N LEU A 13 6.14 -1.94 -1.93
CA LEU A 13 5.91 -3.28 -1.36
C LEU A 13 7.23 -3.94 -0.96
N GLU A 14 8.26 -3.89 -1.82
CA GLU A 14 9.58 -4.43 -1.52
C GLU A 14 10.24 -3.73 -0.33
N MET A 15 10.14 -2.39 -0.25
CA MET A 15 10.66 -1.62 0.88
C MET A 15 10.02 -2.05 2.20
N ILE A 16 8.69 -2.11 2.26
CA ILE A 16 7.95 -2.55 3.46
C ILE A 16 8.28 -4.00 3.80
N GLY A 17 8.29 -4.88 2.80
CA GLY A 17 8.66 -6.29 2.99
C GLY A 17 10.06 -6.46 3.54
N THR A 18 11.02 -5.66 3.08
CA THR A 18 12.40 -5.65 3.59
C THR A 18 12.46 -5.17 5.03
N MET A 19 11.75 -4.10 5.39
CA MET A 19 11.65 -3.61 6.77
C MET A 19 11.09 -4.68 7.71
N VAL A 20 9.98 -5.31 7.33
CA VAL A 20 9.37 -6.40 8.11
C VAL A 20 10.34 -7.57 8.26
N HIS A 21 11.01 -7.97 7.18
CA HIS A 21 12.01 -9.03 7.23
C HIS A 21 13.17 -8.70 8.18
N GLN A 22 13.70 -7.49 8.12
CA GLN A 22 14.79 -7.06 9.00
C GLN A 22 14.37 -7.02 10.47
N LEU A 23 13.18 -6.51 10.77
CA LEU A 23 12.64 -6.42 12.13
C LEU A 23 12.32 -7.79 12.73
N THR A 24 12.00 -8.78 11.91
CA THR A 24 11.60 -10.13 12.36
C THR A 24 12.66 -11.18 12.13
N LYS A 25 13.82 -10.83 11.59
CA LYS A 25 14.91 -11.75 11.30
C LYS A 25 15.40 -12.47 12.55
N GLY A 26 15.29 -13.79 12.54
CA GLY A 26 15.70 -14.65 13.67
C GLY A 26 14.68 -14.70 14.81
N VAL A 27 13.57 -14.04 14.69
CA VAL A 27 12.47 -14.16 15.67
C VAL A 27 11.75 -15.49 15.46
N SER A 28 11.51 -16.23 16.55
CA SER A 28 10.75 -17.49 16.46
C SER A 28 9.25 -17.23 16.30
N VAL A 29 8.53 -18.20 15.74
CA VAL A 29 7.07 -18.17 15.61
C VAL A 29 6.41 -17.95 16.97
N ASP A 30 6.87 -18.64 18.02
CA ASP A 30 6.37 -18.47 19.39
C ASP A 30 6.44 -17.02 19.89
N VAL A 31 7.46 -16.27 19.52
CA VAL A 31 7.61 -14.87 19.92
C VAL A 31 6.61 -14.00 19.16
N ILE A 32 6.40 -14.25 17.89
CA ILE A 32 5.40 -13.57 17.04
C ILE A 32 3.99 -13.80 17.59
N GLU A 33 3.66 -15.05 17.92
CA GLU A 33 2.37 -15.39 18.51
C GLU A 33 2.14 -14.76 19.88
N LYS A 34 3.13 -14.83 20.77
CA LYS A 34 3.06 -14.19 22.10
C LYS A 34 2.93 -12.67 22.03
N ALA A 35 3.46 -12.05 21.00
CA ALA A 35 3.29 -10.63 20.74
C ALA A 35 1.90 -10.27 20.17
N GLY A 36 1.04 -11.26 19.93
CA GLY A 36 -0.29 -11.06 19.34
C GLY A 36 -0.26 -10.78 17.83
N LEU A 37 0.85 -11.04 17.15
CA LEU A 37 1.07 -10.74 15.75
C LEU A 37 0.83 -11.94 14.81
N GLY A 38 0.48 -13.11 15.36
CA GLY A 38 0.27 -14.35 14.59
C GLY A 38 -0.80 -14.21 13.51
N ALA A 39 -1.83 -13.38 13.72
CA ALA A 39 -2.89 -13.14 12.75
C ALA A 39 -2.41 -12.49 11.43
N TYR A 40 -1.22 -11.88 11.43
CA TYR A 40 -0.64 -11.22 10.25
C TYR A 40 0.31 -12.11 9.46
N TYR A 41 0.43 -13.39 9.82
CA TYR A 41 1.32 -14.34 9.17
C TYR A 41 0.60 -15.63 8.81
N SER A 42 0.99 -16.21 7.69
CA SER A 42 0.63 -17.56 7.29
C SER A 42 1.82 -18.48 7.52
N ASP A 43 1.61 -19.62 8.19
CA ASP A 43 2.65 -20.60 8.50
C ASP A 43 2.75 -21.64 7.37
N HIS A 44 3.98 -21.90 6.93
CA HIS A 44 4.35 -22.97 6.01
C HIS A 44 5.53 -23.75 6.60
N ASP A 45 5.28 -24.65 7.52
CA ASP A 45 6.29 -25.46 8.23
C ASP A 45 7.33 -24.59 8.98
N ARG A 46 8.40 -24.20 8.29
CA ARG A 46 9.51 -23.41 8.85
C ARG A 46 9.51 -21.94 8.38
N ALA A 47 8.57 -21.57 7.55
CA ALA A 47 8.48 -20.24 7.01
C ALA A 47 7.14 -19.60 7.34
N VAL A 48 7.17 -18.32 7.66
CA VAL A 48 5.98 -17.49 7.89
C VAL A 48 5.92 -16.39 6.83
N TYR A 49 4.73 -16.15 6.31
CA TYR A 49 4.49 -15.15 5.27
C TYR A 49 3.45 -14.15 5.73
N PRO A 50 3.63 -12.84 5.48
CA PRO A 50 2.66 -11.81 5.84
C PRO A 50 1.30 -12.04 5.18
N VAL A 51 0.25 -11.78 5.93
CA VAL A 51 -1.14 -11.70 5.44
C VAL A 51 -1.75 -10.38 5.89
N ASN A 52 -2.88 -9.98 5.29
CA ASN A 52 -3.56 -8.77 5.73
C ASN A 52 -4.28 -8.98 7.08
N ALA A 53 -4.85 -7.91 7.64
CA ALA A 53 -5.55 -7.97 8.93
C ALA A 53 -6.77 -8.92 8.95
N SER A 54 -7.28 -9.31 7.79
CA SER A 54 -8.35 -10.32 7.65
C SER A 54 -7.82 -11.75 7.53
N GLY A 55 -6.50 -11.95 7.66
CA GLY A 55 -5.86 -13.26 7.52
C GLY A 55 -5.77 -13.77 6.08
N SER A 56 -5.95 -12.89 5.10
CA SER A 56 -5.95 -13.29 3.70
C SER A 56 -4.60 -12.97 3.04
N PRO A 57 -3.99 -13.90 2.30
CA PRO A 57 -2.79 -13.64 1.52
C PRO A 57 -3.09 -12.73 0.32
N PHE A 58 -2.04 -12.18 -0.30
CA PHE A 58 -2.22 -11.44 -1.55
C PHE A 58 -2.87 -12.32 -2.63
N THR A 59 -3.92 -11.80 -3.26
CA THR A 59 -4.63 -12.49 -4.33
C THR A 59 -5.26 -11.49 -5.31
N ALA A 60 -5.28 -11.85 -6.60
CA ALA A 60 -5.98 -11.08 -7.63
C ALA A 60 -7.50 -10.94 -7.38
N ALA A 61 -8.08 -11.76 -6.51
CA ALA A 61 -9.48 -11.66 -6.12
C ALA A 61 -9.85 -10.33 -5.44
N TYR A 62 -8.87 -9.58 -4.95
CA TYR A 62 -9.08 -8.24 -4.37
C TYR A 62 -9.17 -7.12 -5.38
N ILE A 63 -8.75 -7.36 -6.61
CA ILE A 63 -8.73 -6.33 -7.64
C ILE A 63 -10.19 -6.01 -8.01
N GLN A 64 -10.59 -4.76 -7.78
CA GLN A 64 -11.96 -4.29 -7.99
C GLN A 64 -12.08 -3.27 -9.12
N SER A 65 -11.08 -3.16 -9.98
CA SER A 65 -11.14 -2.31 -11.16
C SER A 65 -12.40 -2.60 -11.98
N LYS A 66 -13.05 -1.56 -12.45
CA LYS A 66 -14.26 -1.65 -13.28
C LYS A 66 -13.97 -1.50 -14.77
N GLY A 67 -12.78 -1.01 -15.14
CA GLY A 67 -12.47 -0.62 -16.51
C GLY A 67 -13.14 0.70 -16.91
N ASP A 68 -13.76 1.40 -15.98
CA ASP A 68 -14.20 2.78 -16.14
C ASP A 68 -13.10 3.69 -15.64
N VAL A 69 -12.54 4.49 -16.54
CA VAL A 69 -11.33 5.28 -16.26
C VAL A 69 -11.56 6.33 -15.17
N VAL A 70 -12.77 6.88 -15.06
CA VAL A 70 -13.10 7.87 -14.03
C VAL A 70 -13.24 7.19 -12.68
N ALA A 71 -14.00 6.09 -12.61
CA ALA A 71 -14.19 5.32 -11.39
C ALA A 71 -12.86 4.78 -10.85
N ASP A 72 -12.04 4.19 -11.73
CA ASP A 72 -10.78 3.58 -11.35
C ASP A 72 -9.77 4.65 -10.87
N LEU A 73 -9.67 5.82 -11.53
CA LEU A 73 -8.80 6.93 -11.08
C LEU A 73 -9.25 7.54 -9.74
N VAL A 74 -10.55 7.66 -9.50
CA VAL A 74 -11.07 8.15 -8.20
C VAL A 74 -10.75 7.17 -7.08
N GLU A 75 -10.87 5.86 -7.35
CA GLU A 75 -10.49 4.82 -6.37
C GLU A 75 -8.98 4.83 -6.10
N ASP A 76 -8.15 4.97 -7.14
CA ASP A 76 -6.69 5.11 -6.99
C ASP A 76 -6.35 6.32 -6.10
N MET A 77 -6.95 7.48 -6.36
CA MET A 77 -6.75 8.66 -5.50
C MET A 77 -7.17 8.42 -4.05
N ALA A 78 -8.25 7.71 -3.82
CA ALA A 78 -8.71 7.36 -2.48
C ALA A 78 -7.74 6.38 -1.80
N ALA A 79 -7.18 5.43 -2.56
CA ALA A 79 -6.17 4.48 -2.07
C ALA A 79 -4.91 5.21 -1.61
N GLU A 80 -4.38 6.15 -2.41
CA GLU A 80 -3.21 6.96 -2.07
C GLU A 80 -3.40 7.76 -0.76
N GLN A 81 -4.58 8.35 -0.57
CA GLN A 81 -4.88 9.06 0.68
C GLN A 81 -4.99 8.14 1.89
N LYS A 82 -5.52 6.94 1.72
CA LYS A 82 -5.54 5.93 2.78
C LYS A 82 -4.12 5.47 3.15
N ALA A 83 -3.28 5.22 2.15
CA ALA A 83 -1.88 4.84 2.35
C ALA A 83 -1.09 5.96 3.05
N ARG A 84 -1.21 7.21 2.56
CA ARG A 84 -0.60 8.38 3.20
C ARG A 84 -0.99 8.50 4.69
N ALA A 85 -2.26 8.34 5.01
CA ALA A 85 -2.73 8.40 6.39
C ALA A 85 -2.17 7.25 7.24
N THR A 86 -2.07 6.06 6.66
CA THR A 86 -1.49 4.89 7.33
C THR A 86 -0.01 5.12 7.65
N TYR A 87 0.77 5.63 6.69
CA TYR A 87 2.18 5.98 6.95
C TYR A 87 2.32 7.04 8.03
N GLU A 88 1.47 8.06 8.06
CA GLU A 88 1.47 9.07 9.12
C GLU A 88 1.25 8.45 10.52
N TYR A 89 0.30 7.52 10.64
CA TYR A 89 0.10 6.80 11.90
C TYR A 89 1.31 5.96 12.30
N LEU A 90 1.91 5.25 11.36
CA LEU A 90 3.10 4.43 11.62
C LEU A 90 4.31 5.29 12.04
N ILE A 91 4.51 6.45 11.40
CA ILE A 91 5.57 7.41 11.78
C ILE A 91 5.37 7.91 13.21
N ASN A 92 4.11 8.15 13.60
CA ASN A 92 3.79 8.61 14.96
C ASN A 92 3.95 7.51 16.00
N LEU A 93 3.75 6.25 15.63
CA LEU A 93 3.92 5.10 16.51
C LEU A 93 5.38 4.67 16.67
N ALA A 94 6.20 4.86 15.64
CA ALA A 94 7.60 4.46 15.67
C ALA A 94 8.44 5.47 16.45
N ASP A 95 9.43 4.98 17.19
CA ASP A 95 10.43 5.82 17.87
C ASP A 95 11.76 5.82 17.12
N ASP A 96 12.07 4.71 16.44
CA ASP A 96 13.32 4.50 15.73
C ASP A 96 13.39 5.33 14.44
N PRO A 97 14.42 6.19 14.25
CA PRO A 97 14.60 6.98 13.04
C PRO A 97 14.83 6.10 11.80
N ASP A 98 15.48 4.94 11.94
CA ASP A 98 15.71 4.01 10.82
C ASP A 98 14.41 3.39 10.27
N ILE A 99 13.35 3.41 11.08
CA ILE A 99 11.99 3.05 10.65
C ILE A 99 11.25 4.27 10.12
N LYS A 100 11.38 5.41 10.80
CA LYS A 100 10.66 6.64 10.42
C LYS A 100 11.04 7.17 9.06
N ASP A 101 12.32 7.15 8.72
CA ASP A 101 12.80 7.80 7.50
C ASP A 101 12.31 7.11 6.21
N PRO A 102 12.34 5.76 6.08
CA PRO A 102 11.68 5.08 4.97
C PRO A 102 10.16 5.33 4.91
N LEU A 103 9.48 5.34 6.07
CA LEU A 103 8.04 5.63 6.12
C LEU A 103 7.72 7.07 5.68
N ARG A 104 8.55 8.06 6.01
CA ARG A 104 8.41 9.44 5.53
C ARG A 104 8.57 9.52 4.03
N PHE A 105 9.57 8.82 3.48
CA PHE A 105 9.76 8.73 2.04
C PHE A 105 8.50 8.17 1.36
N LEU A 106 8.00 7.03 1.82
CA LEU A 106 6.79 6.40 1.28
C LEU A 106 5.59 7.36 1.36
N ARG A 107 5.36 7.98 2.51
CA ARG A 107 4.28 8.97 2.68
C ARG A 107 4.33 10.09 1.64
N GLU A 108 5.50 10.62 1.34
CA GLU A 108 5.66 11.68 0.33
C GLU A 108 5.40 11.14 -1.09
N ARG A 109 5.71 9.89 -1.37
CA ARG A 109 5.38 9.27 -2.66
C ARG A 109 3.87 9.16 -2.88
N GLU A 110 3.10 8.81 -1.86
CA GLU A 110 1.64 8.77 -1.94
C GLU A 110 1.03 10.13 -2.29
N VAL A 111 1.63 11.23 -1.81
CA VAL A 111 1.21 12.60 -2.19
C VAL A 111 1.45 12.85 -3.68
N VAL A 112 2.60 12.42 -4.20
CA VAL A 112 2.94 12.56 -5.63
C VAL A 112 2.01 11.70 -6.50
N HIS A 113 1.74 10.46 -6.10
CA HIS A 113 0.84 9.57 -6.82
C HIS A 113 -0.59 10.13 -6.86
N PHE A 114 -1.10 10.60 -5.72
CA PHE A 114 -2.39 11.28 -5.66
C PHE A 114 -2.49 12.45 -6.64
N GLN A 115 -1.48 13.30 -6.70
CA GLN A 115 -1.44 14.42 -7.65
C GLN A 115 -1.45 13.95 -9.09
N ARG A 116 -0.65 12.93 -9.43
CA ARG A 116 -0.57 12.37 -10.78
C ARG A 116 -1.90 11.75 -11.22
N PHE A 117 -2.58 11.02 -10.34
CA PHE A 117 -3.92 10.48 -10.61
C PHE A 117 -4.95 11.61 -10.79
N GLY A 118 -4.90 12.66 -9.97
CA GLY A 118 -5.76 13.83 -10.10
C GLY A 118 -5.56 14.60 -11.40
N GLU A 119 -4.33 14.74 -11.86
CA GLU A 119 -4.01 15.33 -13.17
C GLU A 119 -4.53 14.48 -14.33
N ALA A 120 -4.41 13.15 -14.20
CA ALA A 120 -4.97 12.22 -15.17
C ALA A 120 -6.50 12.28 -15.23
N LEU A 121 -7.15 12.31 -14.07
CA LEU A 121 -8.60 12.44 -13.99
C LEU A 121 -9.07 13.72 -14.69
N ARG A 122 -8.45 14.85 -14.40
CA ARG A 122 -8.77 16.12 -15.07
C ARG A 122 -8.59 16.02 -16.59
N THR A 123 -7.49 15.41 -17.05
CA THR A 123 -7.22 15.22 -18.49
C THR A 123 -8.31 14.35 -19.13
N VAL A 124 -8.72 13.29 -18.46
CA VAL A 124 -9.81 12.42 -18.94
C VAL A 124 -11.13 13.20 -19.04
N GLU A 125 -11.47 13.97 -18.01
CA GLU A 125 -12.67 14.80 -17.99
C GLU A 125 -12.67 15.86 -19.10
N GLU A 126 -11.53 16.47 -19.39
CA GLU A 126 -11.36 17.42 -20.48
C GLU A 126 -11.53 16.77 -21.87
N VAL A 127 -10.96 15.58 -22.07
CA VAL A 127 -11.00 14.83 -23.35
C VAL A 127 -12.36 14.19 -23.56
N MET A 128 -12.90 13.55 -22.55
CA MET A 128 -14.26 12.99 -22.57
C MET A 128 -15.33 14.09 -22.54
N GLY A 129 -14.94 15.20 -22.29
CA GLY A 129 -15.36 16.51 -22.04
C GLY A 129 -16.65 16.97 -22.54
N LYS A 130 -17.61 16.29 -22.43
CA LYS A 130 -18.94 16.92 -22.59
C LYS A 130 -20.02 15.83 -22.48
N LYS A 131 -19.64 14.59 -22.21
CA LYS A 131 -20.62 13.60 -21.79
C LYS A 131 -20.71 13.67 -20.26
N LYS A 132 -21.82 14.21 -19.78
CA LYS A 132 -22.12 14.14 -18.34
C LYS A 132 -22.40 12.68 -18.00
N TYR A 133 -21.55 12.10 -17.18
CA TYR A 133 -21.78 10.81 -16.54
C TYR A 133 -22.40 11.06 -15.16
N TYR A 134 -23.71 11.02 -15.09
CA TYR A 134 -24.45 11.00 -13.84
C TYR A 134 -25.45 9.86 -13.87
#